data_d0ae97222c4419adbaf3cc16cbe3ef57
#
_entry.id   d0ae97222c4419adbaf3cc16cbe3ef57
#
_cell.length_a   1.000
_cell.length_b   1.000
_cell.length_c   1.000
_cell.angle_alpha   90.00
_cell.angle_beta   90.00
_cell.angle_gamma   90.00
#
_symmetry.space_group_name_H-M   'P 1'
#
loop_
_entity.id
_entity.type
_entity.pdbx_description
1 polymer ?
#
loop_
_entity_poly.entity_id
_entity_poly.type
_entity_poly.pdbx_seq_one_letter_code
_entity_poly.pdbx_strand_id
1 'polypeptide(L)'
;MLLQYAMEQGWELYNIYSDDDYTGSDRRRPEFNRLLKDAEQHRFDIILCKTQSRFTRELELVEKYIHGLFPIWGIRFISIVDNADTANKGNKKSRQINGLVNEWYLEDMSENIRSVLTNRRKNGFHIGAFALYGYKKDPNQKGHLIIDEEAAAVVREVFTLFSQGYGKTAIARMLNDRGIPNPTEYKRLHGLRYQQPKMKNSTLWKYYAIADMLTNEIYIGNMVQGKYGSVSYKTKQNKPRPKSEWYIVEGTHEPIIDRELWNKVQAIVAERAKPFDVGTIGLFARKARCANCGYVMRSSKTAPQRGGKHYLQCSNRHVAKDACIGSFISVDKLEKMVIDELNRLAAEYLDKDELEQNIEFCDNLQGQKKRLLSDLTVYQKKVDEYSKGIRELYMDKVKGLISESDYVDMSKGFTTERDRLERVIADGEKQLAEIEEKIATGDNRRELIEQYTNLEHLTREIVETLIDYISVGKRIPGTRDVPIEIHWNF
;
A
#
# COMPACT_ATOMS: atom_id res chain seq x y z
N MET A 1 -8.28 36.30 7.43
CA MET A 1 -8.73 36.35 6.03
C MET A 1 -9.93 35.40 5.78
N LEU A 2 -9.81 34.04 5.88
CA LEU A 2 -10.95 33.14 5.63
C LEU A 2 -12.10 33.35 6.61
N LEU A 3 -11.81 33.40 7.91
CA LEU A 3 -12.81 33.68 8.96
C LEU A 3 -13.45 35.05 8.78
N GLN A 4 -12.65 36.05 8.50
CA GLN A 4 -13.15 37.41 8.25
C GLN A 4 -14.10 37.44 7.05
N TYR A 5 -13.73 36.79 5.94
CA TYR A 5 -14.57 36.67 4.75
C TYR A 5 -15.89 35.96 5.05
N ALA A 6 -15.85 34.85 5.81
CA ALA A 6 -17.07 34.13 6.20
C ALA A 6 -17.99 35.02 7.09
N MET A 7 -17.42 35.78 8.04
CA MET A 7 -18.17 36.70 8.87
C MET A 7 -18.80 37.85 8.06
N GLU A 8 -18.06 38.43 7.11
CA GLU A 8 -18.57 39.47 6.21
C GLU A 8 -19.74 39.02 5.35
N GLN A 9 -19.77 37.70 5.02
CA GLN A 9 -20.86 37.06 4.27
C GLN A 9 -22.03 36.58 5.18
N GLY A 10 -21.88 36.69 6.51
CA GLY A 10 -22.87 36.19 7.46
C GLY A 10 -22.99 34.68 7.55
N TRP A 11 -21.92 33.93 7.21
CA TRP A 11 -21.92 32.46 7.23
C TRP A 11 -21.53 31.94 8.60
N GLU A 12 -22.18 30.83 9.00
CA GLU A 12 -21.84 30.09 10.18
C GLU A 12 -20.66 29.14 9.90
N LEU A 13 -19.68 29.08 10.81
CA LEU A 13 -18.52 28.23 10.70
C LEU A 13 -18.83 26.85 11.26
N TYR A 14 -18.88 25.84 10.40
CA TYR A 14 -19.02 24.44 10.81
C TYR A 14 -17.71 23.88 11.39
N ASN A 15 -16.60 23.93 10.63
CA ASN A 15 -15.31 23.39 11.05
C ASN A 15 -14.14 24.00 10.25
N ILE A 16 -12.91 23.80 10.76
CA ILE A 16 -11.66 24.15 10.08
C ILE A 16 -10.89 22.85 9.85
N TYR A 17 -10.56 22.56 8.58
CA TYR A 17 -9.79 21.40 8.16
C TYR A 17 -8.38 21.86 7.77
N SER A 18 -7.35 21.41 8.50
CA SER A 18 -5.96 21.81 8.28
C SER A 18 -5.04 20.60 8.29
N ASP A 19 -4.23 20.49 7.25
CA ASP A 19 -3.20 19.44 7.08
C ASP A 19 -1.83 20.12 6.95
N ASP A 20 -1.24 20.58 8.06
CA ASP A 20 -0.04 21.42 8.08
C ASP A 20 1.21 20.75 7.48
N ASP A 21 1.35 19.44 7.63
CA ASP A 21 2.51 18.67 7.15
C ASP A 21 2.33 18.07 5.75
N TYR A 22 1.22 18.38 5.05
CA TYR A 22 0.89 17.80 3.76
C TYR A 22 0.88 18.82 2.64
N THR A 23 1.27 18.39 1.44
CA THR A 23 1.13 19.20 0.21
C THR A 23 -0.24 18.99 -0.43
N GLY A 24 -0.72 19.97 -1.21
CA GLY A 24 -1.98 19.87 -1.95
C GLY A 24 -2.05 18.74 -3.01
N SER A 25 -0.93 18.06 -3.28
CA SER A 25 -0.82 16.87 -4.13
C SER A 25 -0.74 15.53 -3.35
N ASP A 26 -0.82 15.55 -2.02
CA ASP A 26 -0.79 14.33 -1.21
C ASP A 26 -2.22 13.84 -0.91
N ARG A 27 -2.58 12.69 -1.44
CA ARG A 27 -3.92 12.08 -1.25
C ARG A 27 -4.14 11.49 0.15
N ARG A 28 -3.08 11.38 0.97
CA ARG A 28 -3.14 10.81 2.34
C ARG A 28 -3.47 11.83 3.41
N ARG A 29 -3.83 13.04 3.04
CA ARG A 29 -4.22 14.15 3.93
C ARG A 29 -5.43 13.74 4.79
N PRO A 30 -5.30 13.55 6.11
CA PRO A 30 -6.38 13.05 6.94
C PRO A 30 -7.55 14.03 7.05
N GLU A 31 -7.26 15.33 7.25
CA GLU A 31 -8.32 16.36 7.37
C GLU A 31 -8.99 16.65 6.02
N PHE A 32 -8.24 16.58 4.92
CA PHE A 32 -8.83 16.66 3.58
C PHE A 32 -9.80 15.50 3.31
N ASN A 33 -9.43 14.26 3.68
CA ASN A 33 -10.31 13.10 3.51
C ASN A 33 -11.53 13.18 4.44
N ARG A 34 -11.37 13.77 5.65
CA ARG A 34 -12.48 14.04 6.56
C ARG A 34 -13.43 15.10 6.00
N LEU A 35 -12.89 16.20 5.44
CA LEU A 35 -13.68 17.22 4.75
C LEU A 35 -14.55 16.62 3.64
N LEU A 36 -13.98 15.72 2.81
CA LEU A 36 -14.73 15.05 1.74
C LEU A 36 -15.86 14.17 2.29
N LYS A 37 -15.62 13.45 3.38
CA LYS A 37 -16.64 12.62 4.07
C LYS A 37 -17.76 13.47 4.64
N ASP A 38 -17.43 14.58 5.31
CA ASP A 38 -18.41 15.48 5.90
C ASP A 38 -19.22 16.19 4.80
N ALA A 39 -18.60 16.50 3.64
CA ALA A 39 -19.27 17.03 2.46
C ALA A 39 -20.28 16.04 1.86
N GLU A 40 -19.90 14.78 1.71
CA GLU A 40 -20.77 13.70 1.24
C GLU A 40 -21.97 13.48 2.18
N GLN A 41 -21.79 13.69 3.48
CA GLN A 41 -22.84 13.62 4.49
C GLN A 41 -23.69 14.92 4.62
N HIS A 42 -23.49 15.89 3.75
CA HIS A 42 -24.19 17.19 3.77
C HIS A 42 -24.11 17.92 5.11
N ARG A 43 -22.95 17.89 5.78
CA ARG A 43 -22.78 18.54 7.09
C ARG A 43 -22.59 20.06 6.99
N PHE A 44 -22.32 20.56 5.81
CA PHE A 44 -22.16 21.98 5.49
C PHE A 44 -22.46 22.22 4.00
N ASP A 45 -22.73 23.48 3.64
CA ASP A 45 -23.13 23.86 2.28
C ASP A 45 -22.00 24.53 1.50
N ILE A 46 -20.96 25.02 2.18
CA ILE A 46 -19.90 25.81 1.56
C ILE A 46 -18.52 25.31 1.99
N ILE A 47 -17.63 25.15 1.01
CA ILE A 47 -16.19 24.95 1.23
C ILE A 47 -15.49 26.24 0.81
N LEU A 48 -14.80 26.86 1.78
CA LEU A 48 -14.04 28.09 1.58
C LEU A 48 -12.54 27.84 1.72
N CYS A 49 -11.76 28.22 0.72
CA CYS A 49 -10.31 28.13 0.77
C CYS A 49 -9.63 29.42 0.26
N LYS A 50 -8.35 29.59 0.58
CA LYS A 50 -7.58 30.76 0.13
C LYS A 50 -7.34 30.70 -1.39
N THR A 51 -6.84 29.56 -1.88
CA THR A 51 -6.60 29.29 -3.29
C THR A 51 -7.05 27.85 -3.62
N GLN A 52 -7.44 27.60 -4.85
CA GLN A 52 -7.80 26.26 -5.34
C GLN A 52 -6.66 25.26 -5.12
N SER A 53 -5.41 25.71 -5.24
CA SER A 53 -4.21 24.90 -4.98
C SER A 53 -4.06 24.43 -3.52
N ARG A 54 -4.76 25.07 -2.56
CA ARG A 54 -4.84 24.59 -1.16
C ARG A 54 -5.81 23.44 -1.02
N PHE A 55 -6.90 23.45 -1.75
CA PHE A 55 -7.80 22.32 -1.84
C PHE A 55 -7.12 21.16 -2.56
N THR A 56 -6.71 21.35 -3.81
CA THR A 56 -5.93 20.36 -4.58
C THR A 56 -5.11 21.05 -5.68
N ARG A 57 -3.98 20.40 -6.03
CA ARG A 57 -3.14 20.77 -7.18
C ARG A 57 -3.29 19.80 -8.35
N GLU A 58 -4.10 18.74 -8.19
CA GLU A 58 -4.34 17.75 -9.23
C GLU A 58 -5.63 18.10 -9.99
N LEU A 59 -5.53 18.25 -11.30
CA LEU A 59 -6.67 18.55 -12.16
C LEU A 59 -7.75 17.47 -12.08
N GLU A 60 -7.34 16.20 -11.96
CA GLU A 60 -8.26 15.07 -11.76
C GLU A 60 -9.19 15.28 -10.55
N LEU A 61 -8.65 15.75 -9.41
CA LEU A 61 -9.45 16.00 -8.22
C LEU A 61 -10.32 17.27 -8.34
N VAL A 62 -9.87 18.26 -9.10
CA VAL A 62 -10.68 19.45 -9.42
C VAL A 62 -11.93 19.03 -10.19
N GLU A 63 -11.75 18.23 -11.26
CA GLU A 63 -12.88 17.74 -12.07
C GLU A 63 -13.79 16.81 -11.26
N LYS A 64 -13.22 15.89 -10.51
CA LYS A 64 -13.98 14.92 -9.72
C LYS A 64 -14.83 15.59 -8.63
N TYR A 65 -14.24 16.48 -7.84
CA TYR A 65 -14.93 17.06 -6.68
C TYR A 65 -15.58 18.39 -6.99
N ILE A 66 -14.83 19.38 -7.48
CA ILE A 66 -15.35 20.75 -7.63
C ILE A 66 -16.38 20.84 -8.75
N HIS A 67 -16.16 20.11 -9.86
CA HIS A 67 -17.06 20.13 -11.02
C HIS A 67 -18.02 18.94 -11.08
N GLY A 68 -17.71 17.83 -10.38
CA GLY A 68 -18.53 16.61 -10.35
C GLY A 68 -19.36 16.47 -9.09
N LEU A 69 -18.75 16.03 -7.99
CA LEU A 69 -19.46 15.60 -6.78
C LEU A 69 -20.04 16.76 -5.97
N PHE A 70 -19.33 17.88 -5.82
CA PHE A 70 -19.85 19.01 -5.03
C PHE A 70 -21.16 19.59 -5.55
N PRO A 71 -21.35 19.78 -6.87
CA PRO A 71 -22.65 20.15 -7.41
C PRO A 71 -23.76 19.13 -7.11
N ILE A 72 -23.45 17.81 -7.12
CA ILE A 72 -24.40 16.75 -6.80
C ILE A 72 -24.76 16.79 -5.30
N TRP A 73 -23.77 17.04 -4.44
CA TRP A 73 -23.96 17.17 -3.00
C TRP A 73 -24.50 18.53 -2.57
N GLY A 74 -24.80 19.44 -3.50
CA GLY A 74 -25.26 20.79 -3.18
C GLY A 74 -24.20 21.69 -2.53
N ILE A 75 -22.92 21.32 -2.59
CA ILE A 75 -21.82 22.05 -1.96
C ILE A 75 -21.31 23.15 -2.89
N ARG A 76 -21.29 24.40 -2.39
CA ARG A 76 -20.64 25.53 -3.05
C ARG A 76 -19.16 25.58 -2.69
N PHE A 77 -18.29 25.61 -3.69
CA PHE A 77 -16.85 25.74 -3.51
C PHE A 77 -16.40 27.17 -3.85
N ILE A 78 -15.67 27.81 -2.93
CA ILE A 78 -15.17 29.18 -3.10
C ILE A 78 -13.67 29.22 -2.81
N SER A 79 -12.92 29.84 -3.72
CA SER A 79 -11.51 30.20 -3.56
C SER A 79 -11.36 31.72 -3.68
N ILE A 80 -10.93 32.37 -2.59
CA ILE A 80 -10.98 33.84 -2.51
C ILE A 80 -9.98 34.48 -3.47
N VAL A 81 -8.70 34.04 -3.43
CA VAL A 81 -7.61 34.69 -4.20
C VAL A 81 -7.76 34.40 -5.71
N ASP A 82 -8.22 33.20 -6.06
CA ASP A 82 -8.42 32.83 -7.45
C ASP A 82 -9.75 33.36 -8.03
N ASN A 83 -10.54 34.04 -7.20
CA ASN A 83 -11.89 34.50 -7.55
C ASN A 83 -12.74 33.40 -8.18
N ALA A 84 -12.61 32.18 -7.63
CA ALA A 84 -13.28 30.97 -8.13
C ALA A 84 -14.45 30.62 -7.22
N ASP A 85 -15.67 30.59 -7.80
CA ASP A 85 -16.91 30.30 -7.10
C ASP A 85 -17.78 29.41 -7.98
N THR A 86 -18.23 28.27 -7.44
CA THR A 86 -19.09 27.34 -8.19
C THR A 86 -20.52 27.85 -8.39
N ALA A 87 -20.99 28.79 -7.59
CA ALA A 87 -22.27 29.46 -7.83
C ALA A 87 -22.27 30.29 -9.13
N ASN A 88 -21.08 30.77 -9.54
CA ASN A 88 -20.93 31.46 -10.80
C ASN A 88 -20.61 30.47 -11.94
N LYS A 89 -21.61 30.12 -12.75
CA LYS A 89 -21.46 29.20 -13.89
C LYS A 89 -20.40 29.66 -14.90
N GLY A 90 -20.23 30.99 -15.10
CA GLY A 90 -19.22 31.55 -15.98
C GLY A 90 -17.77 31.25 -15.57
N ASN A 91 -17.52 31.02 -14.31
CA ASN A 91 -16.17 30.74 -13.75
C ASN A 91 -15.69 29.30 -13.96
N LYS A 92 -16.46 28.39 -14.54
CA LYS A 92 -16.06 26.99 -14.73
C LYS A 92 -14.76 26.88 -15.53
N LYS A 93 -14.67 27.57 -16.67
CA LYS A 93 -13.47 27.58 -17.51
C LYS A 93 -12.25 28.11 -16.76
N SER A 94 -12.43 29.19 -15.99
CA SER A 94 -11.36 29.78 -15.17
C SER A 94 -10.85 28.80 -14.13
N ARG A 95 -11.72 28.07 -13.42
CA ARG A 95 -11.34 27.03 -12.45
C ARG A 95 -10.59 25.87 -13.10
N GLN A 96 -10.97 25.47 -14.31
CA GLN A 96 -10.27 24.43 -15.08
C GLN A 96 -8.87 24.92 -15.49
N ILE A 97 -8.75 26.14 -15.98
CA ILE A 97 -7.46 26.75 -16.33
C ILE A 97 -6.57 26.86 -15.08
N ASN A 98 -7.10 27.30 -13.94
CA ASN A 98 -6.36 27.36 -12.67
C ASN A 98 -5.87 25.96 -12.24
N GLY A 99 -6.68 24.93 -12.40
CA GLY A 99 -6.29 23.54 -12.15
C GLY A 99 -5.12 23.09 -13.04
N LEU A 100 -5.20 23.39 -14.33
CA LEU A 100 -4.18 23.08 -15.33
C LEU A 100 -2.86 23.83 -15.06
N VAL A 101 -2.94 25.13 -14.78
CA VAL A 101 -1.78 25.96 -14.45
C VAL A 101 -1.09 25.45 -13.17
N ASN A 102 -1.85 25.05 -12.16
CA ASN A 102 -1.29 24.47 -10.93
C ASN A 102 -0.58 23.14 -11.21
N GLU A 103 -1.07 22.31 -12.11
CA GLU A 103 -0.43 21.06 -12.52
C GLU A 103 0.86 21.32 -13.30
N TRP A 104 0.85 22.21 -14.29
CA TRP A 104 2.05 22.64 -15.02
C TRP A 104 3.13 23.20 -14.09
N TYR A 105 2.75 24.05 -13.14
CA TYR A 105 3.68 24.56 -12.15
C TYR A 105 4.39 23.46 -11.35
N LEU A 106 3.68 22.40 -10.99
CA LEU A 106 4.30 21.25 -10.31
C LEU A 106 5.25 20.47 -11.23
N GLU A 107 4.90 20.33 -12.50
CA GLU A 107 5.74 19.68 -13.52
C GLU A 107 7.04 20.45 -13.73
N ASP A 108 6.96 21.74 -14.01
CA ASP A 108 8.11 22.63 -14.17
C ASP A 108 9.01 22.63 -12.91
N MET A 109 8.39 22.72 -11.73
CA MET A 109 9.13 22.65 -10.46
C MET A 109 9.86 21.30 -10.33
N SER A 110 9.22 20.19 -10.69
CA SER A 110 9.83 18.87 -10.64
C SER A 110 11.00 18.77 -11.61
N GLU A 111 10.89 19.29 -12.81
CA GLU A 111 11.97 19.32 -13.80
C GLU A 111 13.14 20.18 -13.36
N ASN A 112 12.87 21.36 -12.82
CA ASN A 112 13.89 22.25 -12.27
C ASN A 112 14.65 21.59 -11.12
N ILE A 113 13.96 20.96 -10.17
CA ILE A 113 14.59 20.21 -9.07
C ILE A 113 15.45 19.07 -9.62
N ARG A 114 14.93 18.30 -10.59
CA ARG A 114 15.67 17.19 -11.21
C ARG A 114 16.94 17.69 -11.92
N SER A 115 16.84 18.79 -12.65
CA SER A 115 17.97 19.42 -13.33
C SER A 115 19.07 19.83 -12.36
N VAL A 116 18.71 20.55 -11.28
CA VAL A 116 19.65 20.98 -10.23
C VAL A 116 20.29 19.79 -9.53
N LEU A 117 19.50 18.77 -9.16
CA LEU A 117 20.04 17.57 -8.52
C LEU A 117 20.94 16.76 -9.46
N THR A 118 20.62 16.71 -10.75
CA THR A 118 21.45 16.06 -11.76
C THR A 118 22.79 16.78 -11.93
N ASN A 119 22.79 18.10 -12.00
CA ASN A 119 24.00 18.89 -12.07
C ASN A 119 24.88 18.68 -10.83
N ARG A 120 24.29 18.68 -9.65
CA ARG A 120 25.02 18.38 -8.39
C ARG A 120 25.65 16.99 -8.40
N ARG A 121 24.93 15.96 -8.89
CA ARG A 121 25.48 14.59 -9.01
C ARG A 121 26.65 14.54 -9.95
N LYS A 122 26.55 15.19 -11.13
CA LYS A 122 27.64 15.27 -12.12
C LYS A 122 28.89 15.94 -11.57
N ASN A 123 28.71 16.89 -10.65
CA ASN A 123 29.82 17.61 -9.98
C ASN A 123 30.29 16.92 -8.69
N GLY A 124 29.83 15.70 -8.39
CA GLY A 124 30.31 14.93 -7.24
C GLY A 124 29.78 15.38 -5.88
N PHE A 125 28.81 16.30 -5.83
CA PHE A 125 28.21 16.72 -4.55
C PHE A 125 27.30 15.65 -4.00
N HIS A 126 27.42 15.35 -2.70
CA HIS A 126 26.47 14.50 -1.99
C HIS A 126 25.11 15.18 -1.86
N ILE A 127 24.06 14.56 -2.38
CA ILE A 127 22.68 15.10 -2.34
C ILE A 127 21.76 14.37 -1.35
N GLY A 128 22.21 13.29 -0.75
CA GLY A 128 21.41 12.49 0.17
C GLY A 128 21.04 13.24 1.45
N ALA A 129 19.89 12.89 2.04
CA ALA A 129 19.47 13.45 3.33
C ALA A 129 20.47 13.15 4.44
N PHE A 130 21.05 11.94 4.44
CA PHE A 130 22.07 11.48 5.40
C PHE A 130 23.32 11.07 4.69
N ALA A 131 24.48 11.30 5.33
CA ALA A 131 25.75 10.72 4.90
C ALA A 131 25.73 9.19 5.04
N LEU A 132 26.60 8.50 4.29
CA LEU A 132 26.83 7.08 4.44
C LEU A 132 27.55 6.80 5.79
N TYR A 133 27.32 5.64 6.39
CA TYR A 133 28.02 5.21 7.61
C TYR A 133 29.53 5.24 7.42
N GLY A 134 30.27 5.83 8.33
CA GLY A 134 31.69 6.13 8.21
C GLY A 134 31.99 7.57 7.76
N TYR A 135 30.98 8.28 7.27
CA TYR A 135 31.07 9.68 6.88
C TYR A 135 30.00 10.54 7.54
N LYS A 136 30.27 11.83 7.68
CA LYS A 136 29.33 12.88 8.04
C LYS A 136 29.37 14.01 7.02
N LYS A 137 28.32 14.81 6.97
CA LYS A 137 28.30 16.00 6.10
C LYS A 137 29.24 17.06 6.64
N ASP A 138 30.00 17.67 5.77
CA ASP A 138 30.84 18.81 6.13
C ASP A 138 29.94 20.01 6.53
N PRO A 139 30.06 20.54 7.75
CA PRO A 139 29.29 21.70 8.19
C PRO A 139 29.69 22.98 7.45
N ASN A 140 30.93 23.07 6.94
CA ASN A 140 31.47 24.24 6.30
C ASN A 140 31.24 24.23 4.77
N GLN A 141 31.15 23.04 4.16
CA GLN A 141 31.02 22.91 2.71
C GLN A 141 29.85 22.02 2.34
N LYS A 142 28.76 22.65 1.91
CA LYS A 142 27.50 21.96 1.56
C LYS A 142 27.69 20.98 0.41
N GLY A 143 27.36 19.71 0.69
CA GLY A 143 27.44 18.63 -0.31
C GLY A 143 28.75 17.86 -0.30
N HIS A 144 29.69 18.20 0.59
CA HIS A 144 30.91 17.43 0.84
C HIS A 144 30.76 16.47 2.02
N LEU A 145 31.57 15.42 2.01
CA LEU A 145 31.66 14.41 3.05
C LEU A 145 33.02 14.49 3.73
N ILE A 146 33.01 14.41 5.05
CA ILE A 146 34.21 14.26 5.89
C ILE A 146 34.11 12.97 6.68
N ILE A 147 35.25 12.39 7.06
CA ILE A 147 35.30 11.14 7.81
C ILE A 147 34.67 11.35 9.19
N ASP A 148 33.88 10.38 9.63
CA ASP A 148 33.38 10.22 10.97
C ASP A 148 34.18 9.09 11.60
N GLU A 149 35.23 9.42 12.40
CA GLU A 149 36.24 8.45 12.84
C GLU A 149 35.65 7.30 13.67
N GLU A 150 34.62 7.55 14.47
CA GLU A 150 33.94 6.49 15.24
C GLU A 150 33.34 5.44 14.31
N ALA A 151 32.56 5.86 13.33
CA ALA A 151 31.95 4.97 12.37
C ALA A 151 32.94 4.42 11.33
N ALA A 152 33.96 5.22 10.97
CA ALA A 152 35.00 4.82 10.01
C ALA A 152 35.89 3.69 10.55
N ALA A 153 36.16 3.67 11.84
CA ALA A 153 36.90 2.58 12.49
C ALA A 153 36.19 1.23 12.28
N VAL A 154 34.88 1.21 12.38
CA VAL A 154 34.05 -0.01 12.14
C VAL A 154 34.10 -0.39 10.65
N VAL A 155 34.08 0.58 9.73
CA VAL A 155 34.20 0.32 8.28
C VAL A 155 35.56 -0.32 7.97
N ARG A 156 36.66 0.23 8.47
CA ARG A 156 38.02 -0.32 8.30
C ARG A 156 38.10 -1.75 8.85
N GLU A 157 37.53 -1.99 10.00
CA GLU A 157 37.48 -3.32 10.61
C GLU A 157 36.71 -4.33 9.75
N VAL A 158 35.54 -3.97 9.21
CA VAL A 158 34.75 -4.82 8.31
C VAL A 158 35.56 -5.24 7.09
N PHE A 159 36.24 -4.30 6.44
CA PHE A 159 37.10 -4.58 5.27
C PHE A 159 38.28 -5.49 5.64
N THR A 160 38.94 -5.22 6.75
CA THR A 160 40.06 -6.02 7.25
C THR A 160 39.62 -7.48 7.55
N LEU A 161 38.56 -7.66 8.33
CA LEU A 161 38.03 -9.01 8.64
C LEU A 161 37.62 -9.75 7.38
N PHE A 162 36.98 -9.09 6.42
CA PHE A 162 36.62 -9.74 5.16
C PHE A 162 37.83 -10.13 4.33
N SER A 163 38.89 -9.30 4.29
CA SER A 163 40.16 -9.61 3.61
C SER A 163 40.93 -10.77 4.25
N GLN A 164 40.69 -11.01 5.56
CA GLN A 164 41.22 -12.15 6.31
C GLN A 164 40.42 -13.45 6.10
N GLY A 165 39.32 -13.42 5.31
CA GLY A 165 38.55 -14.59 4.95
C GLY A 165 37.24 -14.77 5.71
N TYR A 166 36.91 -13.93 6.69
CA TYR A 166 35.64 -14.02 7.41
C TYR A 166 34.46 -13.81 6.47
N GLY A 167 33.38 -14.56 6.69
CA GLY A 167 32.13 -14.44 5.93
C GLY A 167 31.29 -13.23 6.38
N LYS A 168 30.50 -12.62 5.49
CA LYS A 168 29.64 -11.47 5.77
C LYS A 168 28.72 -11.69 6.98
N THR A 169 28.19 -12.88 7.16
CA THR A 169 27.33 -13.24 8.31
C THR A 169 28.13 -13.33 9.61
N ALA A 170 29.36 -13.86 9.57
CA ALA A 170 30.23 -13.93 10.73
C ALA A 170 30.64 -12.52 11.19
N ILE A 171 31.03 -11.64 10.26
CA ILE A 171 31.35 -10.24 10.56
C ILE A 171 30.15 -9.53 11.21
N ALA A 172 28.96 -9.64 10.60
CA ALA A 172 27.76 -9.06 11.16
C ALA A 172 27.47 -9.55 12.59
N ARG A 173 27.68 -10.85 12.85
CA ARG A 173 27.53 -11.43 14.18
C ARG A 173 28.56 -10.88 15.18
N MET A 174 29.83 -10.78 14.79
CA MET A 174 30.89 -10.25 15.64
C MET A 174 30.59 -8.81 16.06
N LEU A 175 30.10 -7.97 15.14
CA LEU A 175 29.70 -6.60 15.46
C LEU A 175 28.49 -6.56 16.42
N ASN A 176 27.50 -7.44 16.22
CA ASN A 176 26.33 -7.54 17.08
C ASN A 176 26.69 -8.05 18.49
N ASP A 177 27.54 -9.06 18.60
CA ASP A 177 27.95 -9.66 19.89
C ASP A 177 28.75 -8.63 20.73
N ARG A 178 29.38 -7.64 20.11
CA ARG A 178 30.05 -6.50 20.75
C ARG A 178 29.14 -5.30 21.00
N GLY A 179 27.87 -5.36 20.58
CA GLY A 179 26.90 -4.28 20.74
C GLY A 179 27.15 -3.05 19.84
N ILE A 180 27.92 -3.19 18.75
CA ILE A 180 28.19 -2.08 17.83
C ILE A 180 26.90 -1.74 17.07
N PRO A 181 26.40 -0.49 17.12
CA PRO A 181 25.17 -0.11 16.47
C PRO A 181 25.31 -0.18 14.95
N ASN A 182 24.28 -0.70 14.28
CA ASN A 182 24.23 -0.68 12.83
C ASN A 182 24.00 0.75 12.30
N PRO A 183 24.15 1.03 10.99
CA PRO A 183 24.03 2.38 10.44
C PRO A 183 22.70 3.09 10.75
N THR A 184 21.61 2.33 10.90
CA THR A 184 20.30 2.88 11.27
C THR A 184 20.24 3.32 12.73
N GLU A 185 20.70 2.47 13.63
CA GLU A 185 20.72 2.78 15.06
C GLU A 185 21.78 3.85 15.41
N TYR A 186 22.93 3.83 14.73
CA TYR A 186 23.93 4.89 14.83
C TYR A 186 23.35 6.28 14.57
N LYS A 187 22.55 6.42 13.50
CA LYS A 187 21.85 7.68 13.18
C LYS A 187 20.89 8.12 14.29
N ARG A 188 20.19 7.18 14.92
CA ARG A 188 19.27 7.49 16.03
C ARG A 188 20.01 7.94 17.27
N LEU A 189 21.09 7.26 17.62
CA LEU A 189 21.92 7.59 18.78
C LEU A 189 22.55 8.98 18.64
N HIS A 190 22.88 9.41 17.41
CA HIS A 190 23.42 10.74 17.11
C HIS A 190 22.35 11.81 16.84
N GLY A 191 21.08 11.56 17.23
CA GLY A 191 20.01 12.55 17.16
C GLY A 191 19.55 12.93 15.76
N LEU A 192 19.92 12.18 14.72
CA LEU A 192 19.46 12.43 13.36
C LEU A 192 17.96 12.04 13.22
N ARG A 193 17.16 12.91 12.63
CA ARG A 193 15.71 12.70 12.44
C ARG A 193 15.44 11.56 11.44
N TYR A 194 15.71 10.34 11.86
CA TYR A 194 15.47 9.14 11.06
C TYR A 194 14.14 8.50 11.46
N GLN A 195 13.14 8.63 10.59
CA GLN A 195 11.73 8.33 10.91
C GLN A 195 11.29 6.89 10.59
N GLN A 196 12.18 5.98 10.20
CA GLN A 196 11.74 4.61 9.96
C GLN A 196 11.30 3.91 11.25
N PRO A 197 10.20 3.13 11.21
CA PRO A 197 9.70 2.43 12.39
C PRO A 197 10.75 1.44 12.92
N LYS A 198 10.87 1.36 14.26
CA LYS A 198 11.77 0.44 14.94
C LYS A 198 11.14 -0.96 14.97
N MET A 199 11.56 -1.81 14.04
CA MET A 199 11.15 -3.22 14.01
C MET A 199 12.05 -4.06 14.94
N LYS A 200 11.54 -5.22 15.40
CA LYS A 200 12.35 -6.20 16.16
C LYS A 200 13.63 -6.53 15.38
N ASN A 201 14.78 -6.49 16.03
CA ASN A 201 16.11 -6.70 15.43
C ASN A 201 16.51 -5.72 14.31
N SER A 202 15.86 -4.54 14.20
CA SER A 202 16.25 -3.50 13.25
C SER A 202 17.57 -2.80 13.63
N THR A 203 18.00 -2.95 14.87
CA THR A 203 19.25 -2.39 15.41
C THR A 203 20.49 -3.26 15.15
N LEU A 204 20.29 -4.50 14.68
CA LEU A 204 21.35 -5.46 14.46
C LEU A 204 21.92 -5.38 13.05
N TRP A 205 23.24 -5.58 12.94
CA TRP A 205 23.91 -5.80 11.67
C TRP A 205 23.39 -7.05 10.98
N LYS A 206 23.23 -6.98 9.68
CA LYS A 206 22.82 -8.11 8.84
C LYS A 206 23.80 -8.25 7.67
N TYR A 207 23.92 -9.47 7.14
CA TYR A 207 24.86 -9.80 6.07
C TYR A 207 24.77 -8.87 4.85
N TYR A 208 23.57 -8.40 4.50
CA TYR A 208 23.36 -7.52 3.37
C TYR A 208 23.92 -6.11 3.62
N ALA A 209 23.87 -5.61 4.85
CA ALA A 209 24.48 -4.31 5.18
C ALA A 209 26.01 -4.39 5.03
N ILE A 210 26.63 -5.52 5.44
CA ILE A 210 28.03 -5.79 5.20
C ILE A 210 28.31 -5.93 3.68
N ALA A 211 27.45 -6.63 2.94
CA ALA A 211 27.60 -6.80 1.49
C ALA A 211 27.56 -5.47 0.74
N ASP A 212 26.61 -4.60 1.09
CA ASP A 212 26.48 -3.27 0.50
C ASP A 212 27.71 -2.38 0.83
N MET A 213 28.22 -2.48 2.07
CA MET A 213 29.40 -1.76 2.49
C MET A 213 30.63 -2.18 1.69
N LEU A 214 30.90 -3.48 1.55
CA LEU A 214 32.06 -4.03 0.84
C LEU A 214 32.10 -3.72 -0.67
N THR A 215 30.98 -3.32 -1.27
CA THR A 215 30.86 -3.04 -2.69
C THR A 215 30.60 -1.56 -3.02
N ASN A 216 30.64 -0.69 -2.01
CA ASN A 216 30.31 0.73 -2.19
C ASN A 216 31.57 1.56 -2.38
N GLU A 217 31.79 2.06 -3.60
CA GLU A 217 32.96 2.85 -3.98
C GLU A 217 33.09 4.20 -3.23
N ILE A 218 32.07 4.62 -2.48
CA ILE A 218 32.19 5.82 -1.63
C ILE A 218 33.31 5.65 -0.60
N TYR A 219 33.59 4.44 -0.13
CA TYR A 219 34.65 4.20 0.86
C TYR A 219 36.07 4.40 0.31
N ILE A 220 36.25 4.47 -1.02
CA ILE A 220 37.52 4.78 -1.69
C ILE A 220 37.54 6.21 -2.23
N GLY A 221 36.65 7.09 -1.78
CA GLY A 221 36.61 8.50 -2.17
C GLY A 221 35.79 8.81 -3.42
N ASN A 222 35.11 7.85 -4.02
CA ASN A 222 34.29 8.05 -5.22
C ASN A 222 32.84 8.35 -4.84
N MET A 223 32.24 9.39 -5.40
CA MET A 223 30.83 9.68 -5.22
C MET A 223 29.97 8.89 -6.21
N VAL A 224 29.20 7.91 -5.73
CA VAL A 224 28.33 7.08 -6.57
C VAL A 224 26.89 7.35 -6.22
N GLN A 225 26.14 7.93 -7.17
CA GLN A 225 24.75 8.34 -6.97
C GLN A 225 23.87 7.98 -8.17
N GLY A 226 22.55 8.13 -8.05
CA GLY A 226 21.62 7.89 -9.14
C GLY A 226 21.28 6.41 -9.37
N LYS A 227 21.59 5.51 -8.41
CA LYS A 227 21.26 4.07 -8.46
C LYS A 227 19.75 3.81 -8.63
N TYR A 228 18.92 4.74 -8.16
CA TYR A 228 17.46 4.72 -8.29
C TYR A 228 16.96 6.02 -8.89
N GLY A 229 15.86 5.96 -9.63
CA GLY A 229 15.18 7.13 -10.17
C GLY A 229 13.68 7.07 -9.92
N SER A 230 13.07 8.23 -9.65
CA SER A 230 11.62 8.35 -9.56
C SER A 230 11.00 8.19 -10.94
N VAL A 231 9.94 7.38 -11.03
CA VAL A 231 9.19 7.16 -12.28
C VAL A 231 8.44 8.44 -12.66
N SER A 232 7.79 9.07 -11.68
CA SER A 232 7.01 10.30 -11.88
C SER A 232 6.95 11.08 -10.57
N TYR A 233 6.77 12.40 -10.65
CA TYR A 233 6.53 13.23 -9.47
C TYR A 233 5.20 12.90 -8.79
N LYS A 234 4.23 12.35 -9.52
CA LYS A 234 2.91 11.93 -9.00
C LYS A 234 2.98 10.63 -8.19
N THR A 235 3.82 9.66 -8.59
CA THR A 235 3.78 8.29 -8.05
C THR A 235 4.90 8.09 -7.05
N LYS A 236 5.49 8.74 -6.35
CA LYS A 236 6.58 8.49 -5.34
C LYS A 236 7.28 7.11 -5.43
N GLN A 237 7.17 6.43 -6.61
CA GLN A 237 7.80 5.14 -6.85
C GLN A 237 9.19 5.33 -7.45
N ASN A 238 10.17 4.65 -6.87
CA ASN A 238 11.53 4.62 -7.36
C ASN A 238 11.80 3.28 -8.05
N LYS A 239 12.45 3.33 -9.22
CA LYS A 239 12.95 2.14 -9.92
C LYS A 239 14.48 2.14 -9.92
N PRO A 240 15.13 0.95 -9.84
CA PRO A 240 16.57 0.85 -10.02
C PRO A 240 16.95 1.25 -11.44
N ARG A 241 18.10 1.92 -11.58
CA ARG A 241 18.70 2.28 -12.88
C ARG A 241 19.83 1.34 -13.23
N PRO A 242 20.07 1.06 -14.51
CA PRO A 242 21.23 0.32 -14.94
C PRO A 242 22.53 1.08 -14.54
N LYS A 243 23.61 0.35 -14.33
CA LYS A 243 24.87 0.92 -13.85
C LYS A 243 25.42 2.00 -14.80
N SER A 244 25.13 1.91 -16.10
CA SER A 244 25.48 2.91 -17.13
C SER A 244 24.86 4.29 -16.91
N GLU A 245 23.77 4.38 -16.17
CA GLU A 245 23.09 5.65 -15.86
C GLU A 245 23.48 6.22 -14.48
N TRP A 246 24.37 5.57 -13.76
CA TRP A 246 24.82 6.07 -12.46
C TRP A 246 25.79 7.24 -12.65
N TYR A 247 25.78 8.15 -11.70
CA TYR A 247 26.71 9.25 -11.62
C TYR A 247 27.87 8.82 -10.72
N ILE A 248 29.04 8.61 -11.32
CA ILE A 248 30.27 8.23 -10.63
C ILE A 248 31.28 9.35 -10.84
N VAL A 249 31.72 9.96 -9.74
CA VAL A 249 32.74 11.02 -9.74
C VAL A 249 33.83 10.61 -8.78
N GLU A 250 35.06 10.48 -9.27
CA GLU A 250 36.19 10.01 -8.50
C GLU A 250 36.81 11.13 -7.65
N GLY A 251 37.38 10.76 -6.49
CA GLY A 251 38.19 11.65 -5.68
C GLY A 251 37.47 12.86 -5.08
N THR A 252 36.19 12.71 -4.77
CA THR A 252 35.35 13.80 -4.23
C THR A 252 35.53 14.06 -2.74
N HIS A 253 36.06 13.09 -1.99
CA HIS A 253 36.27 13.16 -0.56
C HIS A 253 37.36 12.20 -0.10
N GLU A 254 37.83 12.35 1.13
CA GLU A 254 38.89 11.53 1.71
C GLU A 254 38.44 10.06 1.83
N PRO A 255 39.22 9.08 1.32
CA PRO A 255 38.91 7.67 1.39
C PRO A 255 39.06 7.10 2.81
N ILE A 256 38.16 6.27 3.27
CA ILE A 256 38.29 5.49 4.52
C ILE A 256 39.14 4.24 4.28
N ILE A 257 39.04 3.68 3.07
CA ILE A 257 39.69 2.43 2.65
C ILE A 257 40.68 2.77 1.51
N ASP A 258 41.94 2.30 1.66
CA ASP A 258 42.91 2.42 0.60
C ASP A 258 42.61 1.51 -0.61
N ARG A 259 43.18 1.86 -1.77
CA ARG A 259 42.96 1.13 -3.03
C ARG A 259 43.46 -0.32 -2.98
N GLU A 260 44.49 -0.60 -2.24
CA GLU A 260 45.06 -1.95 -2.15
C GLU A 260 44.12 -2.90 -1.42
N LEU A 261 43.68 -2.52 -0.24
CA LEU A 261 42.71 -3.29 0.53
C LEU A 261 41.36 -3.43 -0.22
N TRP A 262 40.90 -2.36 -0.87
CA TRP A 262 39.71 -2.39 -1.71
C TRP A 262 39.83 -3.44 -2.82
N ASN A 263 40.88 -3.41 -3.60
CA ASN A 263 41.12 -4.32 -4.74
C ASN A 263 41.16 -5.79 -4.25
N LYS A 264 41.85 -6.04 -3.14
CA LYS A 264 41.88 -7.36 -2.48
C LYS A 264 40.47 -7.85 -2.11
N VAL A 265 39.67 -6.98 -1.51
CA VAL A 265 38.30 -7.28 -1.14
C VAL A 265 37.41 -7.55 -2.35
N GLN A 266 37.54 -6.72 -3.42
CA GLN A 266 36.77 -6.94 -4.66
C GLN A 266 37.11 -8.28 -5.34
N ALA A 267 38.40 -8.67 -5.35
CA ALA A 267 38.82 -9.99 -5.84
C ALA A 267 38.15 -11.14 -5.07
N ILE A 268 38.12 -11.07 -3.73
CA ILE A 268 37.44 -12.07 -2.89
C ILE A 268 35.91 -12.05 -3.13
N VAL A 269 35.31 -10.87 -3.33
CA VAL A 269 33.87 -10.75 -3.65
C VAL A 269 33.56 -11.41 -4.97
N ALA A 270 34.37 -11.20 -6.01
CA ALA A 270 34.21 -11.79 -7.33
C ALA A 270 34.40 -13.32 -7.30
N GLU A 271 35.44 -13.81 -6.61
CA GLU A 271 35.70 -15.25 -6.44
C GLU A 271 34.53 -15.98 -5.73
N ARG A 272 33.96 -15.33 -4.70
CA ARG A 272 32.83 -15.88 -3.95
C ARG A 272 31.45 -15.66 -4.59
N ALA A 273 31.39 -14.92 -5.71
CA ALA A 273 30.16 -14.71 -6.43
C ALA A 273 29.70 -16.03 -7.08
N LYS A 274 28.58 -16.56 -6.59
CA LYS A 274 27.92 -17.67 -7.23
C LYS A 274 26.97 -17.12 -8.30
N PRO A 275 26.89 -17.75 -9.50
CA PRO A 275 25.86 -17.41 -10.45
C PRO A 275 24.48 -17.49 -9.78
N PHE A 276 23.66 -16.48 -10.01
CA PHE A 276 22.28 -16.47 -9.51
C PHE A 276 21.50 -17.52 -10.32
N ASP A 277 21.31 -18.70 -9.72
CA ASP A 277 20.39 -19.69 -10.27
C ASP A 277 18.97 -19.16 -10.01
N VAL A 278 18.22 -18.89 -11.09
CA VAL A 278 16.80 -18.55 -11.06
C VAL A 278 16.05 -19.87 -10.76
N GLY A 279 16.30 -20.43 -9.58
CA GLY A 279 15.63 -21.63 -9.12
C GLY A 279 14.12 -21.42 -9.01
N THR A 280 13.38 -22.51 -9.07
CA THR A 280 11.93 -22.52 -8.83
C THR A 280 11.61 -21.90 -7.48
N ILE A 281 10.60 -21.03 -7.47
CA ILE A 281 10.11 -20.41 -6.24
C ILE A 281 9.55 -21.53 -5.35
N GLY A 282 10.10 -21.71 -4.15
CA GLY A 282 9.68 -22.77 -3.23
C GLY A 282 8.22 -22.63 -2.81
N LEU A 283 7.57 -23.78 -2.51
CA LEU A 283 6.14 -23.89 -2.20
C LEU A 283 5.64 -22.84 -1.17
N PHE A 284 6.33 -22.69 -0.04
CA PHE A 284 5.99 -21.75 1.04
C PHE A 284 6.85 -20.49 1.06
N ALA A 285 7.45 -20.09 -0.08
CA ALA A 285 8.26 -18.90 -0.14
C ALA A 285 7.43 -17.65 0.25
N ARG A 286 7.97 -16.84 1.18
CA ARG A 286 7.33 -15.65 1.76
C ARG A 286 6.12 -15.90 2.68
N LYS A 287 5.52 -17.11 2.64
CA LYS A 287 4.37 -17.46 3.48
C LYS A 287 4.78 -17.97 4.86
N ALA A 288 5.89 -18.72 4.98
CA ALA A 288 6.34 -19.22 6.28
C ALA A 288 7.12 -18.14 7.07
N ARG A 289 6.72 -17.91 8.31
CA ARG A 289 7.31 -16.95 9.24
C ARG A 289 7.73 -17.64 10.53
N CYS A 290 8.79 -17.13 11.15
CA CYS A 290 9.23 -17.62 12.45
C CYS A 290 8.32 -17.08 13.57
N ALA A 291 7.68 -17.94 14.36
CA ALA A 291 6.79 -17.55 15.46
C ALA A 291 7.48 -16.68 16.52
N ASN A 292 8.79 -16.85 16.71
CA ASN A 292 9.52 -16.07 17.74
C ASN A 292 9.86 -14.64 17.28
N CYS A 293 10.28 -14.44 16.03
CA CYS A 293 10.75 -13.13 15.55
C CYS A 293 9.92 -12.51 14.43
N GLY A 294 8.92 -13.20 13.90
CA GLY A 294 8.03 -12.71 12.83
C GLY A 294 8.64 -12.62 11.43
N TYR A 295 9.96 -12.86 11.29
CA TYR A 295 10.62 -12.77 9.98
C TYR A 295 10.30 -13.98 9.10
N VAL A 296 10.24 -13.72 7.79
CA VAL A 296 10.07 -14.77 6.78
C VAL A 296 11.21 -15.77 6.85
N MET A 297 10.87 -17.05 6.84
CA MET A 297 11.83 -18.13 6.89
C MET A 297 12.52 -18.30 5.53
N ARG A 298 13.81 -18.65 5.59
CA ARG A 298 14.65 -18.86 4.42
C ARG A 298 14.62 -20.31 3.99
N SER A 299 14.44 -20.56 2.68
CA SER A 299 14.58 -21.90 2.13
C SER A 299 16.05 -22.30 2.04
N SER A 300 16.35 -23.53 2.38
CA SER A 300 17.65 -24.17 2.22
C SER A 300 17.49 -25.58 1.69
N LYS A 301 18.39 -26.00 0.78
CA LYS A 301 18.45 -27.35 0.24
C LYS A 301 19.67 -28.06 0.82
N THR A 302 19.52 -29.32 1.23
CA THR A 302 20.69 -30.17 1.52
C THR A 302 21.36 -30.57 0.21
N ALA A 303 22.66 -30.83 0.26
CA ALA A 303 23.39 -31.29 -0.91
C ALA A 303 22.74 -32.61 -1.48
N PRO A 304 22.77 -32.81 -2.81
CA PRO A 304 22.19 -34.02 -3.43
C PRO A 304 22.67 -35.31 -2.79
N GLN A 305 23.96 -35.38 -2.41
CA GLN A 305 24.57 -36.53 -1.73
C GLN A 305 23.94 -36.79 -0.34
N ARG A 306 23.24 -35.84 0.25
CA ARG A 306 22.52 -35.92 1.55
C ARG A 306 21.00 -35.97 1.36
N GLY A 307 20.52 -36.38 0.18
CA GLY A 307 19.12 -36.60 -0.12
C GLY A 307 18.35 -35.38 -0.66
N GLY A 308 19.01 -34.25 -0.92
CA GLY A 308 18.41 -33.07 -1.60
C GLY A 308 17.19 -32.44 -0.90
N LYS A 309 16.96 -32.74 0.38
CA LYS A 309 15.76 -32.30 1.13
C LYS A 309 15.69 -30.79 1.31
N HIS A 310 14.48 -30.24 1.18
CA HIS A 310 14.19 -28.82 1.38
C HIS A 310 13.78 -28.53 2.82
N TYR A 311 14.32 -27.43 3.36
CA TYR A 311 14.02 -26.97 4.70
C TYR A 311 13.74 -25.48 4.70
N LEU A 312 12.89 -25.05 5.62
CA LEU A 312 12.67 -23.66 6.00
C LEU A 312 13.33 -23.38 7.34
N GLN A 313 14.12 -22.32 7.41
CA GLN A 313 14.83 -21.94 8.63
C GLN A 313 14.79 -20.44 8.89
N CYS A 314 14.75 -20.07 10.17
CA CYS A 314 14.84 -18.68 10.57
C CYS A 314 16.27 -18.16 10.41
N SER A 315 16.46 -17.12 9.57
CA SER A 315 17.76 -16.50 9.33
C SER A 315 18.27 -15.72 10.56
N ASN A 316 17.38 -15.19 11.39
CA ASN A 316 17.76 -14.34 12.54
C ASN A 316 18.46 -15.10 13.66
N ARG A 317 18.36 -16.43 13.71
CA ARG A 317 19.12 -17.26 14.65
C ARG A 317 20.64 -17.05 14.55
N HIS A 318 21.12 -16.72 13.35
CA HIS A 318 22.55 -16.59 13.06
C HIS A 318 23.04 -15.15 13.09
N VAL A 319 22.15 -14.18 13.34
CA VAL A 319 22.49 -12.75 13.29
C VAL A 319 23.18 -12.29 14.59
N ALA A 320 22.68 -12.74 15.75
CA ALA A 320 23.30 -12.53 17.07
C ALA A 320 22.90 -13.67 18.01
N LYS A 321 23.61 -13.79 19.15
CA LYS A 321 23.45 -14.89 20.12
C LYS A 321 22.02 -15.08 20.58
N ASP A 322 21.31 -13.98 20.86
CA ASP A 322 19.95 -13.99 21.41
C ASP A 322 18.90 -13.33 20.47
N ALA A 323 19.24 -13.12 19.21
CA ALA A 323 18.36 -12.46 18.26
C ALA A 323 17.06 -13.24 18.01
N CYS A 324 17.15 -14.58 18.00
CA CYS A 324 16.01 -15.47 17.85
C CYS A 324 16.35 -16.88 18.32
N ILE A 325 15.41 -17.56 18.98
CA ILE A 325 15.50 -18.98 19.31
C ILE A 325 15.67 -19.85 18.05
N GLY A 326 15.09 -19.37 16.93
CA GLY A 326 15.10 -20.03 15.63
C GLY A 326 14.00 -21.05 15.45
N SER A 327 13.47 -21.12 14.25
CA SER A 327 12.52 -22.13 13.80
C SER A 327 13.14 -22.89 12.63
N PHE A 328 12.85 -24.17 12.53
CA PHE A 328 13.36 -25.04 11.48
C PHE A 328 12.36 -26.16 11.21
N ILE A 329 11.96 -26.33 9.96
CA ILE A 329 11.02 -27.37 9.52
C ILE A 329 11.36 -27.82 8.10
N SER A 330 11.13 -29.11 7.77
CA SER A 330 11.21 -29.56 6.38
C SER A 330 9.97 -29.12 5.61
N VAL A 331 10.13 -28.82 4.33
CA VAL A 331 9.02 -28.43 3.45
C VAL A 331 8.00 -29.56 3.36
N ASP A 332 8.45 -30.82 3.19
CA ASP A 332 7.57 -31.99 3.10
C ASP A 332 6.72 -32.18 4.37
N LYS A 333 7.32 -31.94 5.57
CA LYS A 333 6.56 -32.02 6.83
C LYS A 333 5.53 -30.90 6.93
N LEU A 334 5.90 -29.69 6.53
CA LEU A 334 4.99 -28.53 6.56
C LEU A 334 3.85 -28.74 5.55
N GLU A 335 4.15 -29.24 4.36
CA GLU A 335 3.16 -29.57 3.33
C GLU A 335 2.13 -30.55 3.88
N LYS A 336 2.61 -31.65 4.48
CA LYS A 336 1.71 -32.65 5.07
C LYS A 336 0.82 -32.05 6.17
N MET A 337 1.38 -31.24 7.07
CA MET A 337 0.59 -30.62 8.14
C MET A 337 -0.46 -29.65 7.60
N VAL A 338 -0.16 -28.91 6.52
CA VAL A 338 -1.13 -28.01 5.88
C VAL A 338 -2.23 -28.82 5.17
N ILE A 339 -1.88 -29.92 4.49
CA ILE A 339 -2.84 -30.83 3.85
C ILE A 339 -3.77 -31.46 4.90
N ASP A 340 -3.20 -31.99 5.99
CA ASP A 340 -3.96 -32.58 7.07
C ASP A 340 -4.96 -31.60 7.67
N GLU A 341 -4.56 -30.33 7.86
CA GLU A 341 -5.43 -29.28 8.41
C GLU A 341 -6.50 -28.83 7.39
N LEU A 342 -6.15 -28.71 6.11
CA LEU A 342 -7.13 -28.43 5.05
C LEU A 342 -8.18 -29.54 4.93
N ASN A 343 -7.74 -30.80 4.95
CA ASN A 343 -8.67 -31.93 4.90
C ASN A 343 -9.55 -32.01 6.18
N ARG A 344 -9.02 -31.62 7.35
CA ARG A 344 -9.80 -31.50 8.60
C ARG A 344 -10.87 -30.44 8.49
N LEU A 345 -10.49 -29.23 8.04
CA LEU A 345 -11.43 -28.13 7.83
C LEU A 345 -12.50 -28.51 6.79
N ALA A 346 -12.10 -29.12 5.69
CA ALA A 346 -13.03 -29.61 4.68
C ALA A 346 -14.02 -30.62 5.25
N ALA A 347 -13.57 -31.59 6.08
CA ALA A 347 -14.43 -32.56 6.73
C ALA A 347 -15.38 -31.93 7.76
N GLU A 348 -14.92 -30.91 8.50
CA GLU A 348 -15.70 -30.18 9.50
C GLU A 348 -16.80 -29.31 8.85
N TYR A 349 -16.50 -28.71 7.69
CA TYR A 349 -17.48 -27.93 6.90
C TYR A 349 -18.39 -28.80 6.00
N LEU A 350 -18.04 -30.06 5.79
CA LEU A 350 -18.80 -31.04 5.00
C LEU A 350 -19.62 -32.00 5.87
N ASP A 351 -19.85 -31.68 7.14
CA ASP A 351 -20.75 -32.48 7.96
C ASP A 351 -22.17 -32.45 7.36
N LYS A 352 -22.70 -33.63 7.04
CA LYS A 352 -23.91 -33.77 6.21
C LYS A 352 -25.10 -32.98 6.73
N ASP A 353 -25.27 -32.88 8.06
CA ASP A 353 -26.40 -32.21 8.67
C ASP A 353 -26.34 -30.68 8.56
N GLU A 354 -25.14 -30.08 8.60
CA GLU A 354 -24.95 -28.66 8.30
C GLU A 354 -25.04 -28.34 6.79
N LEU A 355 -24.66 -29.27 5.94
CA LEU A 355 -24.80 -29.14 4.49
C LEU A 355 -26.28 -29.09 4.08
N GLU A 356 -27.13 -29.94 4.65
CA GLU A 356 -28.58 -29.93 4.39
C GLU A 356 -29.21 -28.64 4.87
N GLN A 357 -28.88 -28.13 6.06
CA GLN A 357 -29.37 -26.84 6.57
C GLN A 357 -28.89 -25.63 5.74
N ASN A 358 -27.66 -25.65 5.26
CA ASN A 358 -27.13 -24.59 4.39
C ASN A 358 -27.74 -24.66 2.98
N ILE A 359 -28.01 -25.85 2.43
CA ILE A 359 -28.76 -26.02 1.17
C ILE A 359 -30.17 -25.46 1.29
N GLU A 360 -30.93 -25.81 2.36
CA GLU A 360 -32.24 -25.24 2.62
C GLU A 360 -32.22 -23.72 2.79
N PHE A 361 -31.17 -23.18 3.42
CA PHE A 361 -31.01 -21.75 3.59
C PHE A 361 -30.69 -21.04 2.24
N CYS A 362 -29.84 -21.61 1.42
CA CYS A 362 -29.53 -21.08 0.07
C CYS A 362 -30.73 -21.18 -0.88
N ASP A 363 -31.46 -22.29 -0.85
CA ASP A 363 -32.70 -22.46 -1.62
C ASP A 363 -33.78 -21.48 -1.18
N ASN A 364 -33.86 -21.18 0.11
CA ASN A 364 -34.78 -20.18 0.67
C ASN A 364 -34.38 -18.76 0.21
N LEU A 365 -33.09 -18.40 0.21
CA LEU A 365 -32.59 -17.12 -0.31
C LEU A 365 -32.84 -16.97 -1.81
N GLN A 366 -32.62 -18.02 -2.59
CA GLN A 366 -32.92 -18.01 -4.03
C GLN A 366 -34.42 -17.89 -4.27
N GLY A 367 -35.25 -18.56 -3.44
CA GLY A 367 -36.71 -18.41 -3.44
C GLY A 367 -37.15 -16.96 -3.12
N GLN A 368 -36.54 -16.33 -2.14
CA GLN A 368 -36.79 -14.93 -1.77
C GLN A 368 -36.39 -13.98 -2.90
N LYS A 369 -35.18 -14.17 -3.49
CA LYS A 369 -34.70 -13.40 -4.65
C LYS A 369 -35.69 -13.46 -5.80
N LYS A 370 -36.19 -14.66 -6.14
CA LYS A 370 -37.14 -14.85 -7.25
C LYS A 370 -38.47 -14.16 -7.00
N ARG A 371 -39.00 -14.21 -5.76
CA ARG A 371 -40.23 -13.51 -5.38
C ARG A 371 -40.02 -12.00 -5.44
N LEU A 372 -38.97 -11.48 -4.88
CA LEU A 372 -38.66 -10.05 -4.87
C LEU A 372 -38.50 -9.50 -6.28
N LEU A 373 -37.81 -10.21 -7.18
CA LEU A 373 -37.68 -9.84 -8.61
C LEU A 373 -39.06 -9.81 -9.31
N SER A 374 -39.94 -10.77 -9.01
CA SER A 374 -41.30 -10.79 -9.53
C SER A 374 -42.09 -9.57 -9.08
N ASP A 375 -42.02 -9.26 -7.77
CA ASP A 375 -42.72 -8.12 -7.18
C ASP A 375 -42.21 -6.79 -7.74
N LEU A 376 -40.88 -6.60 -7.86
CA LEU A 376 -40.31 -5.43 -8.47
C LEU A 376 -40.74 -5.25 -9.95
N THR A 377 -40.85 -6.34 -10.70
CA THR A 377 -41.35 -6.30 -12.09
C THR A 377 -42.82 -5.83 -12.14
N VAL A 378 -43.65 -6.26 -11.19
CA VAL A 378 -45.06 -5.83 -11.10
C VAL A 378 -45.13 -4.35 -10.71
N TYR A 379 -44.36 -3.92 -9.74
CA TYR A 379 -44.31 -2.50 -9.32
C TYR A 379 -43.81 -1.59 -10.43
N GLN A 380 -42.78 -1.99 -11.17
CA GLN A 380 -42.27 -1.22 -12.32
C GLN A 380 -43.31 -1.04 -13.39
N LYS A 381 -44.09 -2.10 -13.73
CA LYS A 381 -45.21 -1.98 -14.70
C LYS A 381 -46.25 -0.98 -14.23
N LYS A 382 -46.59 -0.97 -12.93
CA LYS A 382 -47.53 0.01 -12.38
C LYS A 382 -47.02 1.42 -12.43
N VAL A 383 -45.74 1.65 -12.17
CA VAL A 383 -45.09 2.98 -12.33
C VAL A 383 -45.19 3.45 -13.77
N ASP A 384 -44.97 2.56 -14.72
CA ASP A 384 -45.10 2.87 -16.18
C ASP A 384 -46.55 3.19 -16.56
N GLU A 385 -47.52 2.43 -16.02
CA GLU A 385 -48.97 2.68 -16.20
C GLU A 385 -49.39 4.04 -15.63
N TYR A 386 -48.98 4.40 -14.42
CA TYR A 386 -49.26 5.71 -13.82
C TYR A 386 -48.58 6.83 -14.60
N SER A 387 -47.34 6.64 -15.07
CA SER A 387 -46.59 7.61 -15.89
C SER A 387 -47.25 7.81 -17.26
N LYS A 388 -47.84 6.75 -17.84
CA LYS A 388 -48.65 6.81 -19.08
C LYS A 388 -49.97 7.53 -18.82
N GLY A 389 -50.65 7.21 -17.72
CA GLY A 389 -51.88 7.88 -17.32
C GLY A 389 -51.74 9.38 -17.13
N ILE A 390 -50.65 9.84 -16.48
CA ILE A 390 -50.32 11.27 -16.35
C ILE A 390 -50.16 11.93 -17.72
N ARG A 391 -49.50 11.27 -18.67
CA ARG A 391 -49.34 11.77 -20.05
C ARG A 391 -50.63 11.84 -20.80
N GLU A 392 -51.51 10.84 -20.69
CA GLU A 392 -52.83 10.82 -21.30
C GLU A 392 -53.72 11.93 -20.72
N LEU A 393 -53.78 12.10 -19.42
CA LEU A 393 -54.49 13.20 -18.75
C LEU A 393 -54.00 14.59 -19.24
N TYR A 394 -52.67 14.76 -19.43
CA TYR A 394 -52.13 15.98 -19.99
C TYR A 394 -52.60 16.23 -21.40
N MET A 395 -52.65 15.19 -22.26
CA MET A 395 -53.14 15.28 -23.62
C MET A 395 -54.64 15.60 -23.67
N ASP A 396 -55.44 15.03 -22.78
CA ASP A 396 -56.88 15.30 -22.69
C ASP A 396 -57.14 16.73 -22.20
N LYS A 397 -56.33 17.24 -21.29
CA LYS A 397 -56.35 18.67 -20.91
C LYS A 397 -56.05 19.57 -22.10
N VAL A 398 -55.00 19.27 -22.88
CA VAL A 398 -54.63 20.06 -24.06
C VAL A 398 -55.73 20.04 -25.14
N LYS A 399 -56.47 18.92 -25.25
CA LYS A 399 -57.61 18.81 -26.14
C LYS A 399 -58.90 19.47 -25.62
N GLY A 400 -58.86 19.98 -24.39
CA GLY A 400 -60.03 20.59 -23.76
C GLY A 400 -61.11 19.62 -23.30
N LEU A 401 -60.78 18.29 -23.14
CA LEU A 401 -61.70 17.26 -22.72
C LEU A 401 -61.92 17.22 -21.21
N ILE A 402 -60.96 17.73 -20.44
CA ILE A 402 -61.04 17.83 -18.99
C ILE A 402 -60.69 19.24 -18.50
N SER A 403 -61.25 19.66 -17.37
CA SER A 403 -60.96 20.97 -16.79
C SER A 403 -59.58 21.01 -16.14
N GLU A 404 -59.03 22.23 -15.92
CA GLU A 404 -57.77 22.45 -15.20
C GLU A 404 -57.82 21.84 -13.77
N SER A 405 -58.95 22.01 -13.08
CA SER A 405 -59.16 21.51 -11.72
C SER A 405 -59.10 19.97 -11.69
N ASP A 406 -59.85 19.34 -12.60
CA ASP A 406 -59.91 17.87 -12.68
C ASP A 406 -58.54 17.27 -13.05
N TYR A 407 -57.80 17.94 -13.96
CA TYR A 407 -56.43 17.55 -14.32
C TYR A 407 -55.49 17.58 -13.10
N VAL A 408 -55.53 18.67 -12.29
CA VAL A 408 -54.69 18.83 -11.14
C VAL A 408 -54.97 17.73 -10.08
N ASP A 409 -56.26 17.45 -9.78
CA ASP A 409 -56.68 16.47 -8.80
C ASP A 409 -56.31 15.04 -9.22
N MET A 410 -56.60 14.66 -10.45
CA MET A 410 -56.28 13.33 -10.96
C MET A 410 -54.80 13.10 -11.14
N SER A 411 -54.08 14.10 -11.67
CA SER A 411 -52.60 14.08 -11.83
C SER A 411 -51.88 13.95 -10.48
N LYS A 412 -52.37 14.65 -9.43
CA LYS A 412 -51.82 14.56 -8.08
C LYS A 412 -51.97 13.15 -7.50
N GLY A 413 -53.12 12.48 -7.71
CA GLY A 413 -53.33 11.10 -7.27
C GLY A 413 -52.33 10.13 -7.94
N PHE A 414 -52.20 10.20 -9.27
CA PHE A 414 -51.28 9.33 -10.01
C PHE A 414 -49.82 9.60 -9.66
N THR A 415 -49.44 10.84 -9.46
CA THR A 415 -48.07 11.23 -9.06
C THR A 415 -47.74 10.68 -7.66
N THR A 416 -48.68 10.81 -6.69
CA THR A 416 -48.48 10.32 -5.34
C THR A 416 -48.28 8.79 -5.31
N GLU A 417 -49.10 8.03 -6.06
CA GLU A 417 -48.95 6.57 -6.12
C GLU A 417 -47.70 6.13 -6.90
N ARG A 418 -47.35 6.82 -7.96
CA ARG A 418 -46.08 6.60 -8.67
C ARG A 418 -44.88 6.79 -7.73
N ASP A 419 -44.77 7.93 -7.05
CA ASP A 419 -43.66 8.28 -6.17
C ASP A 419 -43.60 7.31 -4.97
N ARG A 420 -44.75 6.79 -4.49
CA ARG A 420 -44.80 5.73 -3.49
C ARG A 420 -44.22 4.42 -3.99
N LEU A 421 -44.61 4.00 -5.20
CA LEU A 421 -44.09 2.76 -5.81
C LEU A 421 -42.61 2.85 -6.14
N GLU A 422 -42.10 4.01 -6.60
CA GLU A 422 -40.69 4.25 -6.84
C GLU A 422 -39.85 4.07 -5.57
N ARG A 423 -40.35 4.52 -4.40
CA ARG A 423 -39.68 4.26 -3.10
C ARG A 423 -39.69 2.77 -2.75
N VAL A 424 -40.80 2.07 -2.95
CA VAL A 424 -40.89 0.62 -2.72
C VAL A 424 -39.92 -0.15 -3.62
N ILE A 425 -39.75 0.29 -4.88
CA ILE A 425 -38.79 -0.29 -5.83
C ILE A 425 -37.36 -0.06 -5.33
N ALA A 426 -37.01 1.15 -4.92
CA ALA A 426 -35.68 1.47 -4.42
C ALA A 426 -35.29 0.67 -3.17
N ASP A 427 -36.24 0.51 -2.23
CA ASP A 427 -36.03 -0.33 -1.04
C ASP A 427 -35.92 -1.83 -1.39
N GLY A 428 -36.69 -2.28 -2.37
CA GLY A 428 -36.63 -3.65 -2.87
C GLY A 428 -35.33 -3.96 -3.61
N GLU A 429 -34.82 -3.03 -4.40
CA GLU A 429 -33.52 -3.16 -5.08
C GLU A 429 -32.36 -3.25 -4.08
N LYS A 430 -32.45 -2.50 -2.98
CA LYS A 430 -31.47 -2.59 -1.88
C LYS A 430 -31.50 -3.96 -1.19
N GLN A 431 -32.69 -4.47 -0.90
CA GLN A 431 -32.85 -5.82 -0.34
C GLN A 431 -32.36 -6.90 -1.31
N LEU A 432 -32.55 -6.72 -2.61
CA LEU A 432 -32.06 -7.62 -3.64
C LEU A 432 -30.54 -7.69 -3.65
N ALA A 433 -29.87 -6.54 -3.57
CA ALA A 433 -28.40 -6.46 -3.50
C ALA A 433 -27.86 -7.17 -2.23
N GLU A 434 -28.50 -7.00 -1.07
CA GLU A 434 -28.12 -7.69 0.17
C GLU A 434 -28.28 -9.22 0.07
N ILE A 435 -29.33 -9.70 -0.60
CA ILE A 435 -29.56 -11.14 -0.83
C ILE A 435 -28.52 -11.67 -1.82
N GLU A 436 -28.20 -10.95 -2.89
CA GLU A 436 -27.19 -11.33 -3.87
C GLU A 436 -25.79 -11.41 -3.26
N GLU A 437 -25.42 -10.47 -2.38
CA GLU A 437 -24.18 -10.50 -1.64
C GLU A 437 -24.08 -11.74 -0.73
N LYS A 438 -25.16 -12.07 -0.03
CA LYS A 438 -25.23 -13.28 0.83
C LYS A 438 -25.11 -14.57 0.03
N ILE A 439 -25.74 -14.66 -1.14
CA ILE A 439 -25.65 -15.82 -2.03
C ILE A 439 -24.21 -15.94 -2.57
N ALA A 440 -23.62 -14.85 -3.08
CA ALA A 440 -22.28 -14.84 -3.63
C ALA A 440 -21.21 -15.22 -2.59
N THR A 441 -21.37 -14.80 -1.35
CA THR A 441 -20.46 -15.15 -0.24
C THR A 441 -20.55 -16.62 0.13
N GLY A 442 -21.75 -17.22 0.06
CA GLY A 442 -21.98 -18.64 0.31
C GLY A 442 -21.43 -19.54 -0.80
N ASP A 443 -21.70 -19.23 -2.06
CA ASP A 443 -21.25 -20.03 -3.21
C ASP A 443 -19.73 -20.02 -3.37
N ASN A 444 -19.05 -18.90 -3.16
CA ASN A 444 -17.58 -18.82 -3.26
C ASN A 444 -16.86 -19.71 -2.23
N ARG A 445 -17.40 -19.82 -1.00
CA ARG A 445 -16.80 -20.72 0.02
C ARG A 445 -16.97 -22.18 -0.35
N ARG A 446 -18.13 -22.55 -0.86
CA ARG A 446 -18.43 -23.94 -1.25
C ARG A 446 -17.60 -24.41 -2.41
N GLU A 447 -17.50 -23.61 -3.50
CA GLU A 447 -16.67 -23.94 -4.66
C GLU A 447 -15.19 -24.06 -4.29
N LEU A 448 -14.68 -23.19 -3.41
CA LEU A 448 -13.29 -23.27 -2.92
C LEU A 448 -13.06 -24.54 -2.09
N ILE A 449 -13.98 -24.95 -1.25
CA ILE A 449 -13.85 -26.17 -0.44
C ILE A 449 -13.96 -27.41 -1.31
N GLU A 450 -14.91 -27.51 -2.23
CA GLU A 450 -15.07 -28.66 -3.13
C GLU A 450 -13.89 -28.83 -4.09
N GLN A 451 -13.29 -27.74 -4.55
CA GLN A 451 -12.11 -27.75 -5.43
C GLN A 451 -10.85 -28.21 -4.70
N TYR A 452 -10.76 -28.07 -3.38
CA TYR A 452 -9.58 -28.35 -2.57
C TYR A 452 -9.76 -29.50 -1.55
N THR A 453 -10.85 -30.27 -1.63
CA THR A 453 -11.04 -31.52 -0.83
C THR A 453 -10.21 -32.67 -1.40
N ASN A 454 -9.59 -33.46 -0.51
CA ASN A 454 -8.72 -34.63 -0.84
C ASN A 454 -7.44 -34.26 -1.62
N LEU A 455 -6.75 -33.23 -1.20
CA LEU A 455 -5.46 -32.86 -1.75
C LEU A 455 -4.37 -33.88 -1.33
N GLU A 456 -3.70 -34.48 -2.29
CA GLU A 456 -2.49 -35.28 -2.06
C GLU A 456 -1.21 -34.44 -2.07
N HIS A 457 -1.21 -33.33 -2.83
CA HIS A 457 -0.09 -32.41 -2.96
C HIS A 457 -0.55 -30.96 -3.04
N LEU A 458 0.24 -30.06 -2.46
CA LEU A 458 0.01 -28.63 -2.56
C LEU A 458 0.72 -28.04 -3.78
N THR A 459 0.00 -27.24 -4.55
CA THR A 459 0.61 -26.34 -5.54
C THR A 459 0.88 -24.96 -4.92
N ARG A 460 1.80 -24.23 -5.54
CA ARG A 460 2.08 -22.84 -5.09
C ARG A 460 0.86 -21.94 -5.17
N GLU A 461 0.04 -22.13 -6.17
CA GLU A 461 -1.19 -21.39 -6.40
C GLU A 461 -2.20 -21.58 -5.26
N ILE A 462 -2.39 -22.82 -4.82
CA ILE A 462 -3.21 -23.16 -3.64
C ILE A 462 -2.70 -22.44 -2.38
N VAL A 463 -1.39 -22.48 -2.15
CA VAL A 463 -0.76 -21.83 -0.99
C VAL A 463 -0.91 -20.31 -1.05
N GLU A 464 -0.83 -19.68 -2.22
CA GLU A 464 -1.00 -18.24 -2.38
C GLU A 464 -2.45 -17.81 -2.18
N THR A 465 -3.41 -18.60 -2.62
CA THR A 465 -4.84 -18.33 -2.54
C THR A 465 -5.38 -18.53 -1.12
N LEU A 466 -5.08 -19.67 -0.51
CA LEU A 466 -5.71 -20.05 0.75
C LEU A 466 -4.99 -19.56 2.01
N ILE A 467 -3.68 -19.30 1.95
CA ILE A 467 -2.87 -19.00 3.13
C ILE A 467 -2.37 -17.56 3.10
N ASP A 468 -2.63 -16.79 4.13
CA ASP A 468 -1.97 -15.51 4.34
C ASP A 468 -0.53 -15.72 4.78
N TYR A 469 -0.31 -16.36 5.92
CA TYR A 469 1.02 -16.81 6.36
C TYR A 469 0.91 -18.00 7.34
N ILE A 470 2.05 -18.69 7.52
CA ILE A 470 2.19 -19.78 8.47
C ILE A 470 3.23 -19.39 9.52
N SER A 471 2.83 -19.39 10.78
CA SER A 471 3.71 -19.16 11.91
C SER A 471 4.35 -20.49 12.35
N VAL A 472 5.67 -20.57 12.28
CA VAL A 472 6.43 -21.82 12.59
C VAL A 472 7.16 -21.63 13.90
N GLY A 473 6.83 -22.44 14.89
CA GLY A 473 7.43 -22.44 16.21
C GLY A 473 8.78 -23.15 16.30
N LYS A 474 9.32 -23.26 17.50
CA LYS A 474 10.51 -24.03 17.80
C LYS A 474 10.12 -25.51 17.98
N ARG A 475 11.00 -26.41 17.54
CA ARG A 475 10.86 -27.85 17.79
C ARG A 475 10.75 -28.11 19.29
N ILE A 476 9.78 -28.92 19.69
CA ILE A 476 9.56 -29.32 21.08
C ILE A 476 10.70 -30.25 21.50
N PRO A 477 11.38 -29.97 22.63
CA PRO A 477 12.47 -30.82 23.13
C PRO A 477 11.97 -32.24 23.39
N GLY A 478 12.76 -33.23 22.96
CA GLY A 478 12.41 -34.66 23.12
C GLY A 478 11.49 -35.23 22.04
N THR A 479 10.85 -34.40 21.22
CA THR A 479 9.99 -34.82 20.12
C THR A 479 10.56 -34.39 18.77
N ARG A 480 9.91 -34.85 17.67
CA ARG A 480 10.18 -34.31 16.31
C ARG A 480 9.18 -33.24 15.92
N ASP A 481 8.31 -32.79 16.82
CA ASP A 481 7.19 -31.92 16.50
C ASP A 481 7.60 -30.45 16.54
N VAL A 482 7.08 -29.73 15.55
CA VAL A 482 7.26 -28.29 15.38
C VAL A 482 5.84 -27.70 15.35
N PRO A 483 5.44 -26.91 16.35
CA PRO A 483 4.14 -26.30 16.35
C PRO A 483 4.05 -25.30 15.19
N ILE A 484 2.93 -25.35 14.47
CA ILE A 484 2.60 -24.40 13.42
C ILE A 484 1.22 -23.78 13.71
N GLU A 485 1.03 -22.57 13.26
CA GLU A 485 -0.24 -21.87 13.24
C GLU A 485 -0.45 -21.33 11.83
N ILE A 486 -1.56 -21.69 11.21
CA ILE A 486 -1.87 -21.33 9.82
C ILE A 486 -2.89 -20.19 9.87
N HIS A 487 -2.56 -19.06 9.24
CA HIS A 487 -3.47 -17.94 9.07
C HIS A 487 -4.02 -18.02 7.64
N TRP A 488 -5.33 -18.25 7.56
CA TRP A 488 -6.04 -18.44 6.30
C TRP A 488 -6.52 -17.10 5.73
N ASN A 489 -6.75 -17.05 4.41
CA ASN A 489 -7.28 -15.87 3.71
C ASN A 489 -8.82 -15.82 3.68
N PHE A 490 -9.49 -16.76 4.33
CA PHE A 490 -10.96 -16.87 4.34
C PHE A 490 -11.54 -16.85 5.75
#